data_a1abaae0f606be9975540681338c4d52
#
_entry.id   a1abaae0f606be9975540681338c4d52
#
_cell.length_a   1.000
_cell.length_b   1.000
_cell.length_c   1.000
_cell.angle_alpha   90.00
_cell.angle_beta   90.00
_cell.angle_gamma   90.00
#
_symmetry.space_group_name_H-M   'P 1'
#
loop_
_entity.id
_entity.type
_entity.pdbx_description
1 polymer ?
#
loop_
_entity_poly.entity_id
_entity_poly.type
_entity_poly.pdbx_seq_one_letter_code
_entity_poly.pdbx_strand_id
1 'polypeptide(L)'
;MIAMSQIVFLVDVDNTLLDNDHIQGDIRAYLAKEFGLACRDRYWAILEDLFVELGYRDYLGALQRYRVEHPQDMDLLSMSSFLVDYPFANRLYPDSLDVLARFRGWGPTVLLTDGDVVFQPRKVERSGLSEAVDSQVLIYIHKELALDDVEVRYPALHYVLVDDKPRILAAVKNAWGNRVTTVFPRQGQYAHDAKTLASFAQPDVTVDRIGDLLAYDLGTLVGGPRISTQRYAEEKR
;
A
#
# COMPACT_ATOMS: atom_id res chain seq x y z
N MET A 1 15.04 25.31 6.89
CA MET A 1 13.62 25.13 7.32
C MET A 1 12.85 24.65 6.11
N ILE A 2 12.15 23.53 6.21
CA ILE A 2 11.24 23.04 5.15
C ILE A 2 10.02 23.96 5.16
N ALA A 3 9.61 24.48 4.00
CA ALA A 3 8.42 25.33 3.90
C ALA A 3 7.16 24.49 4.17
N MET A 4 6.18 25.05 4.93
CA MET A 4 4.90 24.40 5.17
C MET A 4 4.06 24.40 3.89
N SER A 5 3.61 23.25 3.46
CA SER A 5 2.73 23.08 2.31
C SER A 5 1.27 23.34 2.67
N GLN A 6 0.44 23.77 1.72
CA GLN A 6 -1.01 23.86 1.96
C GLN A 6 -1.61 22.47 2.10
N ILE A 7 -1.19 21.56 1.24
CA ILE A 7 -1.65 20.16 1.22
C ILE A 7 -0.48 19.23 0.90
N VAL A 8 -0.50 18.03 1.50
CA VAL A 8 0.41 16.90 1.19
C VAL A 8 -0.43 15.66 0.96
N PHE A 9 -0.12 14.92 -0.10
CA PHE A 9 -0.73 13.64 -0.41
C PHE A 9 0.17 12.51 0.09
N LEU A 10 -0.38 11.65 0.93
CA LEU A 10 0.26 10.45 1.47
C LEU A 10 -0.44 9.25 0.86
N VAL A 11 0.27 8.43 0.10
CA VAL A 11 -0.34 7.33 -0.65
C VAL A 11 0.34 6.03 -0.29
N ASP A 12 -0.45 5.06 0.17
CA ASP A 12 0.03 3.71 0.41
C ASP A 12 0.35 2.99 -0.91
N VAL A 13 1.12 1.91 -0.83
CA VAL A 13 1.59 1.14 -2.00
C VAL A 13 0.79 -0.15 -2.18
N ASP A 14 0.82 -1.03 -1.17
CA ASP A 14 0.31 -2.40 -1.28
C ASP A 14 -1.22 -2.43 -1.25
N ASN A 15 -1.83 -3.00 -2.28
CA ASN A 15 -3.27 -3.03 -2.51
C ASN A 15 -3.93 -1.64 -2.66
N THR A 16 -3.13 -0.58 -2.70
CA THR A 16 -3.56 0.80 -3.00
C THR A 16 -3.17 1.21 -4.41
N LEU A 17 -1.87 1.18 -4.72
CA LEU A 17 -1.32 1.47 -6.05
C LEU A 17 -0.91 0.20 -6.80
N LEU A 18 -0.61 -0.87 -6.08
CA LEU A 18 -0.02 -2.10 -6.59
C LEU A 18 -0.76 -3.31 -6.00
N ASP A 19 -1.16 -4.25 -6.86
CA ASP A 19 -1.89 -5.48 -6.50
C ASP A 19 -0.97 -6.48 -5.78
N ASN A 20 -0.82 -6.28 -4.48
CA ASN A 20 0.03 -7.10 -3.63
C ASN A 20 -0.55 -8.50 -3.40
N ASP A 21 -1.87 -8.66 -3.47
CA ASP A 21 -2.51 -9.98 -3.35
C ASP A 21 -2.14 -10.88 -4.54
N HIS A 22 -2.07 -10.32 -5.76
CA HIS A 22 -1.55 -11.04 -6.92
C HIS A 22 -0.06 -11.38 -6.78
N ILE A 23 0.77 -10.47 -6.27
CA ILE A 23 2.20 -10.76 -6.02
C ILE A 23 2.34 -11.95 -5.07
N GLN A 24 1.56 -11.99 -3.99
CA GLN A 24 1.55 -13.11 -3.07
C GLN A 24 1.11 -14.42 -3.75
N GLY A 25 0.11 -14.34 -4.63
CA GLY A 25 -0.33 -15.46 -5.45
C GLY A 25 0.79 -16.00 -6.35
N ASP A 26 1.52 -15.11 -7.02
CA ASP A 26 2.64 -15.47 -7.90
C ASP A 26 3.82 -16.08 -7.11
N ILE A 27 4.14 -15.57 -5.93
CA ILE A 27 5.16 -16.16 -5.04
C ILE A 27 4.75 -17.59 -4.65
N ARG A 28 3.50 -17.79 -4.26
CA ARG A 28 2.98 -19.13 -3.93
C ARG A 28 3.03 -20.08 -5.11
N ALA A 29 2.64 -19.61 -6.30
CA ALA A 29 2.66 -20.41 -7.52
C ALA A 29 4.10 -20.79 -7.92
N TYR A 30 5.03 -19.84 -7.82
CA TYR A 30 6.45 -20.08 -8.10
C TYR A 30 7.02 -21.13 -7.15
N LEU A 31 6.83 -20.98 -5.84
CA LEU A 31 7.29 -21.94 -4.85
C LEU A 31 6.72 -23.35 -5.10
N ALA A 32 5.42 -23.44 -5.37
CA ALA A 32 4.77 -24.72 -5.63
C ALA A 32 5.31 -25.41 -6.88
N LYS A 33 5.58 -24.62 -7.93
CA LYS A 33 6.06 -25.13 -9.21
C LYS A 33 7.52 -25.57 -9.16
N GLU A 34 8.39 -24.74 -8.60
CA GLU A 34 9.84 -24.96 -8.65
C GLU A 34 10.35 -25.84 -7.49
N PHE A 35 9.72 -25.76 -6.31
CA PHE A 35 10.18 -26.42 -5.09
C PHE A 35 9.15 -27.37 -4.47
N GLY A 36 7.94 -27.46 -5.01
CA GLY A 36 6.88 -28.32 -4.55
C GLY A 36 5.99 -27.73 -3.46
N LEU A 37 4.85 -28.40 -3.23
CA LEU A 37 3.80 -27.91 -2.32
C LEU A 37 4.26 -27.84 -0.86
N ALA A 38 5.06 -28.81 -0.40
CA ALA A 38 5.55 -28.83 0.97
C ALA A 38 6.46 -27.63 1.29
N CYS A 39 7.35 -27.26 0.35
CA CYS A 39 8.18 -26.06 0.46
C CYS A 39 7.34 -24.80 0.51
N ARG A 40 6.39 -24.66 -0.42
CA ARG A 40 5.44 -23.51 -0.44
C ARG A 40 4.71 -23.37 0.90
N ASP A 41 4.15 -24.45 1.41
CA ASP A 41 3.32 -24.40 2.61
C ASP A 41 4.16 -24.07 3.85
N ARG A 42 5.35 -24.65 3.97
CA ARG A 42 6.26 -24.35 5.09
C ARG A 42 6.78 -22.90 5.03
N TYR A 43 7.23 -22.45 3.85
CA TYR A 43 7.66 -21.07 3.67
C TYR A 43 6.54 -20.08 4.05
N TRP A 44 5.30 -20.38 3.64
CA TRP A 44 4.16 -19.50 3.93
C TRP A 44 3.81 -19.49 5.42
N ALA A 45 3.88 -20.65 6.10
CA ALA A 45 3.68 -20.71 7.54
C ALA A 45 4.73 -19.86 8.28
N ILE A 46 6.00 -19.93 7.88
CA ILE A 46 7.07 -19.08 8.44
C ILE A 46 6.79 -17.59 8.19
N LEU A 47 6.30 -17.21 7.00
CA LEU A 47 5.97 -15.84 6.68
C LEU A 47 4.83 -15.29 7.55
N GLU A 48 3.81 -16.11 7.84
CA GLU A 48 2.72 -15.74 8.74
C GLU A 48 3.20 -15.63 10.21
N ASP A 49 4.07 -16.55 10.66
CA ASP A 49 4.67 -16.48 12.00
C ASP A 49 5.49 -15.18 12.15
N LEU A 50 6.28 -14.82 11.12
CA LEU A 50 7.03 -13.56 11.09
C LEU A 50 6.11 -12.34 11.09
N PHE A 51 4.99 -12.38 10.36
CA PHE A 51 4.02 -11.29 10.37
C PHE A 51 3.44 -11.04 11.77
N VAL A 52 3.15 -12.11 12.52
CA VAL A 52 2.66 -11.99 13.91
C VAL A 52 3.76 -11.41 14.82
N GLU A 53 5.02 -11.82 14.61
CA GLU A 53 6.17 -11.36 15.43
C GLU A 53 6.55 -9.90 15.14
N LEU A 54 6.61 -9.52 13.86
CA LEU A 54 7.22 -8.27 13.39
C LEU A 54 6.20 -7.18 13.04
N GLY A 55 4.95 -7.56 12.76
CA GLY A 55 3.89 -6.66 12.31
C GLY A 55 3.90 -6.35 10.80
N TYR A 56 4.85 -6.87 10.06
CA TYR A 56 4.94 -6.79 8.59
C TYR A 56 5.40 -8.12 7.97
N ARG A 57 5.18 -8.30 6.66
CA ARG A 57 5.59 -9.53 5.95
C ARG A 57 7.05 -9.42 5.52
N ASP A 58 7.90 -10.19 6.18
CA ASP A 58 9.33 -10.28 5.85
C ASP A 58 9.60 -11.49 4.94
N TYR A 59 9.50 -11.28 3.62
CA TYR A 59 9.69 -12.34 2.62
C TYR A 59 11.11 -12.87 2.60
N LEU A 60 12.11 -12.03 2.80
CA LEU A 60 13.52 -12.46 2.82
C LEU A 60 13.88 -13.12 4.15
N GLY A 61 13.33 -12.64 5.26
CA GLY A 61 13.45 -13.29 6.56
C GLY A 61 12.79 -14.67 6.57
N ALA A 62 11.65 -14.83 5.90
CA ALA A 62 11.01 -16.14 5.73
C ALA A 62 11.90 -17.11 4.92
N LEU A 63 12.52 -16.62 3.84
CA LEU A 63 13.48 -17.39 3.06
C LEU A 63 14.68 -17.80 3.92
N GLN A 64 15.20 -16.90 4.75
CA GLN A 64 16.32 -17.19 5.65
C GLN A 64 15.95 -18.22 6.72
N ARG A 65 14.76 -18.14 7.33
CA ARG A 65 14.28 -19.15 8.30
C ARG A 65 14.04 -20.49 7.65
N TYR A 66 13.40 -20.52 6.48
CA TYR A 66 13.22 -21.77 5.73
C TYR A 66 14.55 -22.46 5.43
N ARG A 67 15.54 -21.71 4.95
CA ARG A 67 16.89 -22.25 4.65
C ARG A 67 17.57 -22.86 5.87
N VAL A 68 17.35 -22.33 7.06
CA VAL A 68 17.93 -22.89 8.30
C VAL A 68 17.31 -24.25 8.62
N GLU A 69 15.99 -24.40 8.39
CA GLU A 69 15.28 -25.67 8.62
C GLU A 69 15.58 -26.71 7.52
N HIS A 70 15.74 -26.24 6.28
CA HIS A 70 15.85 -27.08 5.08
C HIS A 70 17.03 -26.63 4.18
N PRO A 71 18.28 -26.80 4.61
CA PRO A 71 19.43 -26.20 3.93
C PRO A 71 19.71 -26.76 2.53
N GLN A 72 19.08 -27.88 2.15
CA GLN A 72 19.31 -28.56 0.85
C GLN A 72 18.08 -28.45 -0.10
N ASP A 73 16.96 -27.90 0.36
CA ASP A 73 15.69 -28.03 -0.36
C ASP A 73 15.47 -26.94 -1.42
N MET A 74 16.19 -25.83 -1.36
CA MET A 74 15.88 -24.66 -2.16
C MET A 74 17.11 -24.14 -2.90
N ASP A 75 16.96 -23.92 -4.22
CA ASP A 75 17.91 -23.10 -4.96
C ASP A 75 17.75 -21.64 -4.50
N LEU A 76 18.63 -21.25 -3.59
CA LEU A 76 18.60 -19.93 -2.98
C LEU A 76 18.78 -18.80 -4.00
N LEU A 77 19.62 -19.05 -5.03
CA LEU A 77 19.86 -18.04 -6.06
C LEU A 77 18.58 -17.77 -6.86
N SER A 78 17.91 -18.81 -7.33
CA SER A 78 16.65 -18.68 -8.09
C SER A 78 15.55 -18.04 -7.26
N MET A 79 15.38 -18.46 -6.00
CA MET A 79 14.33 -17.89 -5.13
C MET A 79 14.60 -16.43 -4.75
N SER A 80 15.86 -16.11 -4.40
CA SER A 80 16.25 -14.73 -4.08
C SER A 80 16.06 -13.82 -5.29
N SER A 81 16.51 -14.24 -6.47
CA SER A 81 16.32 -13.48 -7.72
C SER A 81 14.84 -13.31 -8.04
N PHE A 82 14.02 -14.34 -7.90
CA PHE A 82 12.58 -14.23 -8.11
C PHE A 82 11.95 -13.17 -7.23
N LEU A 83 12.28 -13.13 -5.94
CA LEU A 83 11.74 -12.13 -5.01
C LEU A 83 12.21 -10.71 -5.35
N VAL A 84 13.53 -10.53 -5.51
CA VAL A 84 14.14 -9.19 -5.65
C VAL A 84 13.94 -8.60 -7.05
N ASP A 85 13.86 -9.46 -8.08
CA ASP A 85 13.72 -9.05 -9.47
C ASP A 85 12.30 -9.23 -10.03
N TYR A 86 11.31 -9.50 -9.16
CA TYR A 86 9.92 -9.63 -9.55
C TYR A 86 9.47 -8.42 -10.41
N PRO A 87 8.69 -8.61 -11.48
CA PRO A 87 8.26 -7.54 -12.38
C PRO A 87 7.10 -6.71 -11.79
N PHE A 88 7.37 -5.98 -10.72
CA PHE A 88 6.36 -5.23 -9.95
C PHE A 88 5.54 -4.26 -10.79
N ALA A 89 6.11 -3.66 -11.85
CA ALA A 89 5.39 -2.75 -12.73
C ALA A 89 4.16 -3.39 -13.38
N ASN A 90 4.18 -4.72 -13.62
CA ASN A 90 3.06 -5.46 -14.19
C ASN A 90 1.90 -5.66 -13.18
N ARG A 91 2.08 -5.25 -11.94
CA ARG A 91 1.10 -5.38 -10.86
C ARG A 91 0.56 -4.03 -10.37
N LEU A 92 0.90 -2.93 -11.04
CA LEU A 92 0.23 -1.65 -10.78
C LEU A 92 -1.25 -1.77 -11.11
N TYR A 93 -2.09 -1.24 -10.24
CA TYR A 93 -3.49 -1.04 -10.60
C TYR A 93 -3.62 -0.03 -11.72
N PRO A 94 -4.63 -0.16 -12.60
CA PRO A 94 -4.89 0.83 -13.65
C PRO A 94 -4.94 2.25 -13.09
N ASP A 95 -4.37 3.19 -13.83
CA ASP A 95 -4.36 4.63 -13.53
C ASP A 95 -3.56 5.05 -12.28
N SER A 96 -2.85 4.13 -11.61
CA SER A 96 -2.07 4.46 -10.40
C SER A 96 -1.06 5.59 -10.64
N LEU A 97 -0.32 5.54 -11.75
CA LEU A 97 0.67 6.58 -12.07
C LEU A 97 0.00 7.91 -12.44
N ASP A 98 -1.15 7.87 -13.12
CA ASP A 98 -1.90 9.07 -13.50
C ASP A 98 -2.48 9.78 -12.27
N VAL A 99 -2.95 9.02 -11.27
CA VAL A 99 -3.40 9.59 -9.97
C VAL A 99 -2.23 10.27 -9.26
N LEU A 100 -1.05 9.64 -9.20
CA LEU A 100 0.14 10.26 -8.60
C LEU A 100 0.54 11.54 -9.35
N ALA A 101 0.55 11.52 -10.68
CA ALA A 101 0.83 12.70 -11.51
C ALA A 101 -0.17 13.83 -11.23
N ARG A 102 -1.46 13.51 -11.09
CA ARG A 102 -2.52 14.48 -10.75
C ARG A 102 -2.30 15.07 -9.36
N PHE A 103 -2.00 14.27 -8.36
CA PHE A 103 -1.75 14.73 -6.99
C PHE A 103 -0.53 15.65 -6.92
N ARG A 104 0.56 15.30 -7.63
CA ARG A 104 1.74 16.16 -7.75
C ARG A 104 1.43 17.53 -8.34
N GLY A 105 0.43 17.63 -9.23
CA GLY A 105 -0.05 18.91 -9.74
C GLY A 105 -0.73 19.79 -8.69
N TRP A 106 -1.13 19.21 -7.54
CA TRP A 106 -1.79 19.91 -6.44
C TRP A 106 -0.91 20.14 -5.22
N GLY A 107 0.08 19.29 -5.00
CA GLY A 107 0.99 19.40 -3.85
C GLY A 107 2.02 18.27 -3.77
N PRO A 108 2.93 18.33 -2.80
CA PRO A 108 3.86 17.23 -2.55
C PRO A 108 3.11 15.91 -2.39
N THR A 109 3.57 14.89 -3.10
CA THR A 109 2.98 13.54 -3.10
C THR A 109 4.04 12.56 -2.65
N VAL A 110 3.76 11.84 -1.57
CA VAL A 110 4.69 10.99 -0.85
C VAL A 110 4.12 9.59 -0.76
N LEU A 111 4.90 8.58 -1.11
CA LEU A 111 4.54 7.20 -0.79
C LEU A 111 4.77 6.97 0.71
N LEU A 112 3.74 6.48 1.39
CA LEU A 112 3.78 6.18 2.82
C LEU A 112 3.36 4.73 3.03
N THR A 113 4.32 3.83 3.22
CA THR A 113 4.08 2.38 3.23
C THR A 113 4.78 1.69 4.41
N ASP A 114 4.26 0.52 4.78
CA ASP A 114 4.92 -0.38 5.72
C ASP A 114 5.70 -1.45 4.95
N GLY A 115 6.82 -1.92 5.50
CA GLY A 115 7.57 -3.00 4.90
C GLY A 115 8.98 -3.18 5.45
N ASP A 116 9.66 -4.21 4.94
CA ASP A 116 11.05 -4.49 5.27
C ASP A 116 12.04 -3.60 4.52
N VAL A 117 13.31 -3.69 4.92
CA VAL A 117 14.39 -2.81 4.42
C VAL A 117 14.90 -3.16 3.01
N VAL A 118 14.48 -4.25 2.41
CA VAL A 118 14.96 -4.70 1.09
C VAL A 118 13.81 -4.87 0.10
N PHE A 119 12.81 -5.68 0.44
CA PHE A 119 11.74 -6.04 -0.49
C PHE A 119 10.84 -4.85 -0.81
N GLN A 120 10.45 -4.06 0.21
CA GLN A 120 9.58 -2.90 0.00
C GLN A 120 10.26 -1.78 -0.83
N PRO A 121 11.53 -1.37 -0.54
CA PRO A 121 12.25 -0.45 -1.43
C PRO A 121 12.36 -0.96 -2.88
N ARG A 122 12.69 -2.24 -3.08
CA ARG A 122 12.77 -2.84 -4.42
C ARG A 122 11.43 -2.84 -5.14
N LYS A 123 10.34 -3.13 -4.44
CA LYS A 123 8.98 -3.06 -4.96
C LYS A 123 8.66 -1.65 -5.47
N VAL A 124 8.89 -0.64 -4.65
CA VAL A 124 8.66 0.78 -4.97
C VAL A 124 9.52 1.24 -6.15
N GLU A 125 10.80 0.87 -6.16
CA GLU A 125 11.73 1.23 -7.24
C GLU A 125 11.33 0.55 -8.57
N ARG A 126 11.18 -0.77 -8.57
CA ARG A 126 10.96 -1.55 -9.79
C ARG A 126 9.54 -1.47 -10.34
N SER A 127 8.60 -0.95 -9.59
CA SER A 127 7.27 -0.62 -10.10
C SER A 127 7.21 0.72 -10.84
N GLY A 128 8.24 1.57 -10.74
CA GLY A 128 8.24 2.94 -11.24
C GLY A 128 7.58 3.94 -10.30
N LEU A 129 7.08 3.50 -9.15
CA LEU A 129 6.38 4.35 -8.19
C LEU A 129 7.33 5.39 -7.57
N SER A 130 8.61 5.03 -7.31
CA SER A 130 9.61 5.97 -6.79
C SER A 130 9.82 7.15 -7.74
N GLU A 131 9.97 6.88 -9.04
CA GLU A 131 10.11 7.93 -10.07
C GLU A 131 8.85 8.80 -10.16
N ALA A 132 7.67 8.18 -10.09
CA ALA A 132 6.39 8.87 -10.16
C ALA A 132 6.19 9.91 -9.05
N VAL A 133 6.90 9.82 -7.93
CA VAL A 133 6.83 10.75 -6.79
C VAL A 133 8.16 11.48 -6.52
N ASP A 134 9.06 11.56 -7.49
CA ASP A 134 10.39 12.19 -7.35
C ASP A 134 11.18 11.65 -6.13
N SER A 135 11.12 10.34 -5.90
CA SER A 135 11.74 9.62 -4.77
C SER A 135 11.26 10.08 -3.38
N GLN A 136 10.08 10.70 -3.29
CA GLN A 136 9.46 11.04 -2.02
C GLN A 136 8.79 9.80 -1.44
N VAL A 137 9.57 9.01 -0.71
CA VAL A 137 9.15 7.69 -0.19
C VAL A 137 9.50 7.59 1.29
N LEU A 138 8.51 7.20 2.09
CA LEU A 138 8.64 6.86 3.51
C LEU A 138 8.23 5.41 3.72
N ILE A 139 9.13 4.61 4.27
CA ILE A 139 8.91 3.19 4.58
C ILE A 139 9.11 3.01 6.07
N TYR A 140 8.07 2.53 6.77
CA TYR A 140 8.09 2.29 8.21
C TYR A 140 7.75 0.82 8.52
N ILE A 141 7.86 0.43 9.77
CA ILE A 141 7.31 -0.84 10.27
C ILE A 141 5.81 -0.65 10.56
N HIS A 142 5.46 0.48 11.19
CA HIS A 142 4.10 0.89 11.52
C HIS A 142 3.94 2.37 11.22
N LYS A 143 3.51 2.72 10.02
CA LYS A 143 3.41 4.10 9.53
C LYS A 143 2.46 4.96 10.37
N GLU A 144 1.41 4.36 10.92
CA GLU A 144 0.47 5.06 11.80
C GLU A 144 1.08 5.49 13.15
N LEU A 145 2.25 4.93 13.51
CA LEU A 145 3.01 5.32 14.71
C LEU A 145 4.12 6.32 14.40
N ALA A 146 4.36 6.63 13.13
CA ALA A 146 5.44 7.51 12.67
C ALA A 146 4.94 8.88 12.19
N LEU A 147 3.74 9.28 12.58
CA LEU A 147 3.09 10.52 12.09
C LEU A 147 3.87 11.78 12.44
N ASP A 148 4.54 11.83 13.59
CA ASP A 148 5.40 12.95 13.97
C ASP A 148 6.59 13.13 13.02
N ASP A 149 7.22 12.02 12.56
CA ASP A 149 8.30 12.06 11.57
C ASP A 149 7.76 12.49 10.20
N VAL A 150 6.55 12.05 9.82
CA VAL A 150 5.88 12.51 8.59
C VAL A 150 5.66 14.02 8.63
N GLU A 151 5.15 14.58 9.74
CA GLU A 151 4.93 16.01 9.89
C GLU A 151 6.24 16.83 9.86
N VAL A 152 7.31 16.28 10.43
CA VAL A 152 8.64 16.93 10.39
C VAL A 152 9.19 16.97 8.96
N ARG A 153 9.05 15.89 8.20
CA ARG A 153 9.57 15.79 6.83
C ARG A 153 8.71 16.52 5.81
N TYR A 154 7.40 16.47 5.99
CA TYR A 154 6.40 17.02 5.06
C TYR A 154 5.37 17.87 5.81
N PRO A 155 5.75 19.01 6.39
CA PRO A 155 4.84 19.85 7.14
C PRO A 155 3.73 20.41 6.23
N ALA A 156 2.46 20.24 6.64
CA ALA A 156 1.31 20.71 5.89
C ALA A 156 0.17 21.21 6.78
N LEU A 157 -0.65 22.09 6.24
CA LEU A 157 -1.91 22.50 6.87
C LEU A 157 -2.95 21.38 6.78
N HIS A 158 -2.93 20.63 5.67
CA HIS A 158 -3.85 19.52 5.44
C HIS A 158 -3.16 18.35 4.75
N TYR A 159 -3.57 17.14 5.09
CA TYR A 159 -3.10 15.90 4.47
C TYR A 159 -4.26 15.20 3.75
N VAL A 160 -3.96 14.50 2.68
CA VAL A 160 -4.84 13.50 2.08
C VAL A 160 -4.13 12.15 2.20
N LEU A 161 -4.72 11.21 2.94
CA LEU A 161 -4.19 9.86 3.09
C LEU A 161 -5.04 8.88 2.29
N VAL A 162 -4.40 8.18 1.34
CA VAL A 162 -5.01 7.11 0.55
C VAL A 162 -4.43 5.78 0.99
N ASP A 163 -5.27 4.85 1.48
CA ASP A 163 -4.82 3.58 2.05
C ASP A 163 -5.94 2.52 1.95
N ASP A 164 -5.59 1.27 1.65
CA ASP A 164 -6.52 0.15 1.58
C ASP A 164 -6.90 -0.44 2.95
N LYS A 165 -6.24 0.00 4.03
CA LYS A 165 -6.44 -0.52 5.39
C LYS A 165 -7.30 0.41 6.24
N PRO A 166 -8.57 0.07 6.52
CA PRO A 166 -9.47 0.88 7.35
C PRO A 166 -8.88 1.20 8.74
N ARG A 167 -8.08 0.28 9.30
CA ARG A 167 -7.38 0.47 10.57
C ARG A 167 -6.41 1.65 10.52
N ILE A 168 -5.62 1.75 9.46
CA ILE A 168 -4.66 2.84 9.27
C ILE A 168 -5.39 4.17 9.09
N LEU A 169 -6.39 4.20 8.21
CA LEU A 169 -7.21 5.41 7.99
C LEU A 169 -7.83 5.91 9.27
N ALA A 170 -8.42 5.01 10.09
CA ALA A 170 -9.01 5.36 11.38
C ALA A 170 -7.96 5.88 12.39
N ALA A 171 -6.81 5.23 12.48
CA ALA A 171 -5.73 5.64 13.37
C ALA A 171 -5.20 7.04 13.04
N VAL A 172 -4.94 7.31 11.77
CA VAL A 172 -4.48 8.63 11.31
C VAL A 172 -5.56 9.69 11.46
N LYS A 173 -6.84 9.35 11.18
CA LYS A 173 -7.97 10.26 11.42
C LYS A 173 -8.10 10.64 12.89
N ASN A 174 -7.91 9.69 13.80
CA ASN A 174 -7.93 9.95 15.25
C ASN A 174 -6.77 10.88 15.69
N ALA A 175 -5.59 10.73 15.09
CA ALA A 175 -4.44 11.56 15.41
C ALA A 175 -4.54 12.99 14.85
N TRP A 176 -4.93 13.13 13.58
CA TRP A 176 -4.91 14.42 12.88
C TRP A 176 -6.27 15.11 12.76
N GLY A 177 -7.36 14.42 13.08
CA GLY A 177 -8.71 15.00 13.07
C GLY A 177 -9.10 15.61 11.72
N ASN A 178 -9.45 16.87 11.74
CA ASN A 178 -9.84 17.61 10.52
C ASN A 178 -8.65 18.03 9.64
N ARG A 179 -7.41 17.79 10.09
CA ARG A 179 -6.20 18.04 9.29
C ARG A 179 -5.94 16.96 8.25
N VAL A 180 -6.74 15.89 8.23
CA VAL A 180 -6.60 14.83 7.23
C VAL A 180 -7.94 14.48 6.59
N THR A 181 -7.91 14.31 5.27
CA THR A 181 -8.95 13.60 4.50
C THR A 181 -8.48 12.17 4.26
N THR A 182 -9.26 11.21 4.71
CA THR A 182 -8.99 9.78 4.53
C THR A 182 -9.72 9.25 3.31
N VAL A 183 -8.99 8.55 2.43
CA VAL A 183 -9.50 7.99 1.19
C VAL A 183 -9.27 6.48 1.19
N PHE A 184 -10.33 5.72 1.00
CA PHE A 184 -10.32 4.27 0.95
C PHE A 184 -10.61 3.78 -0.48
N PRO A 185 -9.62 3.27 -1.22
CA PRO A 185 -9.86 2.53 -2.44
C PRO A 185 -10.32 1.10 -2.08
N ARG A 186 -11.45 0.66 -2.62
CA ARG A 186 -12.03 -0.67 -2.37
C ARG A 186 -11.31 -1.74 -3.18
N GLN A 187 -10.00 -1.86 -2.94
CA GLN A 187 -9.08 -2.79 -3.60
C GLN A 187 -8.44 -3.72 -2.58
N GLY A 188 -7.93 -4.87 -3.06
CA GLY A 188 -7.31 -5.86 -2.20
C GLY A 188 -8.27 -6.54 -1.21
N GLN A 189 -7.69 -7.36 -0.33
CA GLN A 189 -8.44 -8.25 0.56
C GLN A 189 -9.35 -7.52 1.56
N TYR A 190 -8.93 -6.34 2.05
CA TYR A 190 -9.70 -5.60 3.07
C TYR A 190 -11.01 -5.03 2.52
N ALA A 191 -11.10 -4.77 1.22
CA ALA A 191 -12.33 -4.29 0.58
C ALA A 191 -13.50 -5.29 0.68
N HIS A 192 -13.17 -6.57 0.85
CA HIS A 192 -14.14 -7.67 0.91
C HIS A 192 -14.38 -8.22 2.33
N ASP A 193 -13.68 -7.70 3.34
CA ASP A 193 -13.85 -8.11 4.72
C ASP A 193 -14.85 -7.22 5.46
N ALA A 194 -16.12 -7.63 5.43
CA ALA A 194 -17.22 -6.90 6.06
C ALA A 194 -17.02 -6.70 7.58
N LYS A 195 -16.31 -7.61 8.27
CA LYS A 195 -16.04 -7.48 9.71
C LYS A 195 -15.03 -6.35 9.96
N THR A 196 -13.94 -6.34 9.19
CA THR A 196 -12.94 -5.29 9.27
C THR A 196 -13.57 -3.93 8.94
N LEU A 197 -14.35 -3.84 7.86
CA LEU A 197 -15.02 -2.59 7.47
C LEU A 197 -15.99 -2.07 8.54
N ALA A 198 -16.71 -2.94 9.23
CA ALA A 198 -17.63 -2.56 10.30
C ALA A 198 -16.93 -2.18 11.61
N SER A 199 -15.66 -2.57 11.79
CA SER A 199 -14.92 -2.36 13.05
C SER A 199 -14.29 -0.98 13.18
N PHE A 200 -14.21 -0.21 12.09
CA PHE A 200 -13.55 1.09 12.05
C PHE A 200 -14.49 2.20 11.56
N ALA A 201 -14.17 3.45 11.94
CA ALA A 201 -14.88 4.60 11.45
C ALA A 201 -14.81 4.67 9.91
N GLN A 202 -15.89 5.10 9.27
CA GLN A 202 -15.92 5.25 7.83
C GLN A 202 -14.90 6.31 7.37
N PRO A 203 -14.16 6.07 6.29
CA PRO A 203 -13.28 7.06 5.68
C PRO A 203 -14.09 8.25 5.14
N ASP A 204 -13.43 9.40 4.97
CA ASP A 204 -14.10 10.60 4.44
C ASP A 204 -14.52 10.39 2.98
N VAL A 205 -13.70 9.69 2.19
CA VAL A 205 -13.95 9.36 0.78
C VAL A 205 -13.74 7.86 0.57
N THR A 206 -14.62 7.25 -0.21
CA THR A 206 -14.49 5.85 -0.64
C THR A 206 -14.64 5.80 -2.16
N VAL A 207 -13.72 5.11 -2.84
CA VAL A 207 -13.74 4.87 -4.29
C VAL A 207 -13.65 3.37 -4.57
N ASP A 208 -14.17 2.93 -5.70
CA ASP A 208 -14.09 1.50 -6.04
C ASP A 208 -12.69 1.11 -6.53
N ARG A 209 -12.00 2.01 -7.22
CA ARG A 209 -10.63 1.84 -7.71
C ARG A 209 -9.83 3.12 -7.52
N ILE A 210 -8.52 2.99 -7.42
CA ILE A 210 -7.62 4.15 -7.30
C ILE A 210 -7.82 5.15 -8.45
N GLY A 211 -8.01 4.67 -9.67
CA GLY A 211 -8.24 5.49 -10.87
C GLY A 211 -9.48 6.37 -10.79
N ASP A 212 -10.49 6.02 -9.98
CA ASP A 212 -11.69 6.85 -9.82
C ASP A 212 -11.37 8.24 -9.22
N LEU A 213 -10.21 8.37 -8.56
CA LEU A 213 -9.74 9.65 -8.03
C LEU A 213 -9.40 10.66 -9.13
N LEU A 214 -9.22 10.24 -10.38
CA LEU A 214 -9.05 11.13 -11.52
C LEU A 214 -10.31 11.96 -11.83
N ALA A 215 -11.50 11.53 -11.37
CA ALA A 215 -12.74 12.28 -11.51
C ALA A 215 -12.93 13.37 -10.45
N TYR A 216 -12.11 13.38 -9.39
CA TYR A 216 -12.20 14.37 -8.33
C TYR A 216 -11.40 15.63 -8.69
N ASP A 217 -11.91 16.79 -8.32
CA ASP A 217 -11.10 18.00 -8.17
C ASP A 217 -10.60 18.14 -6.72
N LEU A 218 -9.64 19.03 -6.50
CA LEU A 218 -9.04 19.21 -5.17
C LEU A 218 -10.08 19.68 -4.14
N GLY A 219 -11.00 20.58 -4.52
CA GLY A 219 -12.03 21.10 -3.63
C GLY A 219 -12.99 20.02 -3.16
N THR A 220 -13.43 19.16 -4.08
CA THR A 220 -14.29 18.00 -3.80
C THR A 220 -13.56 16.96 -2.92
N LEU A 221 -12.29 16.73 -3.16
CA LEU A 221 -11.50 15.76 -2.41
C LEU A 221 -11.24 16.21 -0.95
N VAL A 222 -11.01 17.53 -0.74
CA VAL A 222 -10.58 18.05 0.58
C VAL A 222 -11.70 18.69 1.37
N GLY A 223 -12.79 19.11 0.75
CA GLY A 223 -13.82 19.90 1.42
C GLY A 223 -15.27 19.69 0.94
N GLY A 224 -15.50 18.81 -0.01
CA GLY A 224 -16.82 18.59 -0.60
C GLY A 224 -17.75 17.70 0.25
N PRO A 225 -19.07 17.83 0.06
CA PRO A 225 -20.04 16.93 0.67
C PRO A 225 -19.80 15.50 0.15
N ARG A 226 -19.97 14.50 1.01
CA ARG A 226 -19.89 13.07 0.70
C ARG A 226 -20.76 12.75 -0.52
N ILE A 227 -20.17 12.59 -1.70
CA ILE A 227 -20.90 12.11 -2.87
C ILE A 227 -20.98 10.60 -2.75
N SER A 228 -22.16 10.11 -2.37
CA SER A 228 -22.42 8.66 -2.43
C SER A 228 -22.45 8.24 -3.90
N THR A 229 -21.65 7.25 -4.26
CA THR A 229 -21.50 6.66 -5.60
C THR A 229 -22.76 5.99 -6.16
N GLN A 230 -23.94 6.18 -5.57
CA GLN A 230 -25.21 5.58 -6.01
C GLN A 230 -25.82 6.19 -7.29
N ARG A 231 -25.28 7.27 -7.86
CA ARG A 231 -25.91 7.94 -9.02
C ARG A 231 -25.48 7.46 -10.41
N TYR A 232 -24.44 6.65 -10.52
CA TYR A 232 -23.97 6.18 -11.86
C TYR A 232 -24.66 4.93 -12.40
N ALA A 233 -25.51 4.27 -11.60
CA ALA A 233 -26.22 3.07 -12.03
C ALA A 233 -27.58 3.32 -12.69
N GLU A 234 -28.16 4.53 -12.58
CA GLU A 234 -29.51 4.82 -13.07
C GLU A 234 -29.57 5.50 -14.44
N GLU A 235 -28.48 5.98 -15.02
CA GLU A 235 -28.46 6.63 -16.35
C GLU A 235 -28.16 5.67 -17.52
N LYS A 236 -28.08 4.35 -17.29
CA LYS A 236 -27.92 3.33 -18.32
C LYS A 236 -29.03 2.28 -18.32
N ARG A 237 -30.27 2.68 -18.10
CA ARG A 237 -31.42 1.83 -18.45
C ARG A 237 -32.31 2.49 -19.48
#